data_14bc46200693abc340c15bb4d3a3c513
#
_entry.id   14bc46200693abc340c15bb4d3a3c513
#
_cell.length_a   1.000
_cell.length_b   1.000
_cell.length_c   1.000
_cell.angle_alpha   90.00
_cell.angle_beta   90.00
_cell.angle_gamma   90.00
#
_symmetry.space_group_name_H-M   'P 1'
#
loop_
_entity.id
_entity.type
_entity.pdbx_description
1 polymer ?
#
loop_
_entity_poly.entity_id
_entity_poly.type
_entity_poly.pdbx_seq_one_letter_code
_entity_poly.pdbx_strand_id
1 'polypeptide(L)'
;NLISRFYDASKGTVLLDGQNIENYTRSDLRSRIGVVPQKAALFKGSIRDNLKWGREDASDEDLWQALTTAQGKEVVEGKPGQLDFMLEQNGKNLSGGQKQRLTIARALVKKPEILILDDSASALDFATDAALRKSLNRLDWKVTTFLVSQRSSSIQQADLILVLDNGTLAGKGTHAELLRTCDTYREIYFSQFPEERARYSSVSAGNIMKEVTV
;
A
#
# COMPACT_ATOMS: atom_id res chain seq x y z
N ASN A 1 11.78 -0.85 -4.99
CA ASN A 1 12.58 -1.41 -6.09
C ASN A 1 13.61 -2.47 -5.60
N LEU A 2 14.22 -2.31 -4.40
CA LEU A 2 15.17 -3.28 -3.84
C LEU A 2 14.50 -4.60 -3.46
N ILE A 3 13.34 -4.56 -2.81
CA ILE A 3 12.58 -5.77 -2.39
C ILE A 3 12.21 -6.63 -3.61
N SER A 4 11.76 -6.01 -4.70
CA SER A 4 11.38 -6.70 -5.96
C SER A 4 12.59 -7.04 -6.83
N ARG A 5 13.78 -6.66 -6.39
CA ARG A 5 15.05 -6.84 -7.11
C ARG A 5 14.97 -6.31 -8.55
N PHE A 6 14.44 -5.08 -8.72
CA PHE A 6 14.64 -4.30 -9.95
C PHE A 6 16.05 -3.70 -9.98
N TYR A 7 16.61 -3.44 -8.79
CA TYR A 7 17.99 -3.04 -8.57
C TYR A 7 18.57 -3.88 -7.44
N ASP A 8 19.83 -4.27 -7.56
CA ASP A 8 20.56 -4.93 -6.48
C ASP A 8 21.09 -3.86 -5.50
N ALA A 9 21.25 -4.24 -4.22
CA ALA A 9 21.78 -3.33 -3.21
C ALA A 9 23.27 -3.09 -3.44
N SER A 10 23.72 -1.83 -3.47
CA SER A 10 25.14 -1.50 -3.59
C SER A 10 25.93 -1.78 -2.30
N LYS A 11 25.25 -1.79 -1.15
CA LYS A 11 25.81 -2.14 0.18
C LYS A 11 24.70 -2.80 1.01
N GLY A 12 25.10 -3.72 1.88
CA GLY A 12 24.19 -4.47 2.72
C GLY A 12 23.46 -5.59 1.95
N THR A 13 22.52 -6.24 2.60
CA THR A 13 21.75 -7.37 2.05
C THR A 13 20.28 -7.21 2.32
N VAL A 14 19.44 -7.65 1.39
CA VAL A 14 17.99 -7.78 1.57
C VAL A 14 17.67 -9.25 1.78
N LEU A 15 17.03 -9.57 2.90
CA LEU A 15 16.66 -10.94 3.23
C LEU A 15 15.15 -11.12 3.10
N LEU A 16 14.74 -12.25 2.55
CA LEU A 16 13.37 -12.74 2.56
C LEU A 16 13.37 -14.10 3.28
N ASP A 17 12.62 -14.21 4.36
CA ASP A 17 12.58 -15.40 5.22
C ASP A 17 14.00 -15.87 5.66
N GLY A 18 14.88 -14.91 5.97
CA GLY A 18 16.26 -15.18 6.38
C GLY A 18 17.24 -15.52 5.25
N GLN A 19 16.77 -15.65 4.01
CA GLN A 19 17.60 -15.94 2.84
C GLN A 19 17.84 -14.67 2.01
N ASN A 20 19.09 -14.45 1.56
CA ASN A 20 19.39 -13.33 0.66
C ASN A 20 18.58 -13.44 -0.63
N ILE A 21 17.91 -12.33 -1.02
CA ILE A 21 17.08 -12.29 -2.25
C ILE A 21 17.90 -12.56 -3.52
N GLU A 22 19.20 -12.37 -3.49
CA GLU A 22 20.09 -12.69 -4.60
C GLU A 22 20.18 -14.20 -4.91
N ASN A 23 19.88 -15.03 -3.91
CA ASN A 23 19.87 -16.50 -4.05
C ASN A 23 18.56 -17.03 -4.66
N TYR A 24 17.54 -16.19 -4.80
CA TYR A 24 16.30 -16.54 -5.51
C TYR A 24 16.47 -16.31 -7.02
N THR A 25 15.82 -17.10 -7.84
CA THR A 25 15.59 -16.68 -9.22
C THR A 25 14.69 -15.45 -9.25
N ARG A 26 14.83 -14.59 -10.24
CA ARG A 26 13.96 -13.41 -10.36
C ARG A 26 12.48 -13.79 -10.51
N SER A 27 12.21 -14.91 -11.16
CA SER A 27 10.84 -15.46 -11.31
C SER A 27 10.27 -15.83 -9.95
N ASP A 28 10.99 -16.67 -9.18
CA ASP A 28 10.51 -17.14 -7.87
C ASP A 28 10.31 -15.96 -6.89
N LEU A 29 11.27 -15.05 -6.82
CA LEU A 29 11.14 -13.87 -5.97
C LEU A 29 9.91 -13.04 -6.35
N ARG A 30 9.76 -12.72 -7.64
CA ARG A 30 8.65 -11.87 -8.12
C ARG A 30 7.31 -12.57 -8.12
N SER A 31 7.26 -13.91 -8.16
CA SER A 31 6.01 -14.65 -8.00
C SER A 31 5.39 -14.43 -6.62
N ARG A 32 6.21 -14.26 -5.58
CA ARG A 32 5.78 -14.02 -4.19
C ARG A 32 5.41 -12.55 -3.89
N ILE A 33 5.74 -11.61 -4.81
CA ILE A 33 5.59 -10.16 -4.57
C ILE A 33 4.53 -9.58 -5.49
N GLY A 34 3.52 -8.93 -4.93
CA GLY A 34 2.58 -8.06 -5.64
C GLY A 34 3.05 -6.60 -5.53
N VAL A 35 3.13 -5.89 -6.66
CA VAL A 35 3.52 -4.48 -6.67
C VAL A 35 2.41 -3.64 -7.30
N VAL A 36 1.98 -2.63 -6.60
CA VAL A 36 1.07 -1.60 -7.09
C VAL A 36 1.86 -0.30 -7.20
N PRO A 37 2.20 0.15 -8.41
CA PRO A 37 2.96 1.37 -8.61
C PRO A 37 2.11 2.62 -8.36
N GLN A 38 2.76 3.74 -8.08
CA GLN A 38 2.13 5.05 -7.89
C GLN A 38 1.23 5.43 -9.06
N LYS A 39 1.69 5.22 -10.29
CA LYS A 39 0.88 5.45 -11.49
C LYS A 39 0.25 4.15 -11.95
N ALA A 40 -1.07 4.08 -11.88
CA ALA A 40 -1.82 2.94 -12.38
C ALA A 40 -1.57 2.73 -13.89
N ALA A 41 -1.11 1.54 -14.24
CA ALA A 41 -0.85 1.13 -15.62
C ALA A 41 -1.77 -0.03 -16.00
N LEU A 42 -2.68 0.22 -16.94
CA LEU A 42 -3.56 -0.79 -17.53
C LEU A 42 -3.27 -0.89 -19.03
N PHE A 43 -3.38 -2.10 -19.55
CA PHE A 43 -3.14 -2.38 -20.96
C PHE A 43 -4.45 -2.38 -21.74
N LYS A 44 -4.37 -2.12 -23.04
CA LYS A 44 -5.51 -2.31 -23.95
C LYS A 44 -5.89 -3.79 -23.97
N GLY A 45 -7.17 -4.09 -23.77
CA GLY A 45 -7.70 -5.45 -23.64
C GLY A 45 -8.85 -5.46 -22.64
N SER A 46 -9.40 -6.62 -22.33
CA SER A 46 -10.47 -6.73 -21.36
C SER A 46 -9.98 -6.44 -19.91
N ILE A 47 -10.91 -6.16 -19.01
CA ILE A 47 -10.60 -6.12 -17.56
C ILE A 47 -10.05 -7.48 -17.13
N ARG A 48 -10.66 -8.57 -17.58
CA ARG A 48 -10.21 -9.95 -17.36
C ARG A 48 -8.74 -10.14 -17.73
N ASP A 49 -8.35 -9.77 -18.94
CA ASP A 49 -6.95 -9.89 -19.40
C ASP A 49 -6.01 -9.10 -18.48
N ASN A 50 -6.38 -7.86 -18.14
CA ASN A 50 -5.59 -7.03 -17.24
C ASN A 50 -5.41 -7.65 -15.85
N LEU A 51 -6.42 -8.28 -15.29
CA LEU A 51 -6.34 -8.93 -13.98
C LEU A 51 -5.53 -10.24 -14.05
N LYS A 52 -5.68 -11.02 -15.12
CA LYS A 52 -4.93 -12.25 -15.35
C LYS A 52 -3.43 -12.05 -15.55
N TRP A 53 -2.97 -10.82 -15.82
CA TRP A 53 -1.53 -10.49 -15.72
C TRP A 53 -0.96 -10.70 -14.31
N GLY A 54 -1.79 -10.70 -13.26
CA GLY A 54 -1.39 -11.09 -11.93
C GLY A 54 -1.15 -12.61 -11.81
N ARG A 55 -2.05 -13.41 -12.37
CA ARG A 55 -2.00 -14.87 -12.44
C ARG A 55 -2.83 -15.35 -13.63
N GLU A 56 -2.19 -15.98 -14.60
CA GLU A 56 -2.78 -16.34 -15.88
C GLU A 56 -3.94 -17.35 -15.76
N ASP A 57 -3.78 -18.35 -14.88
CA ASP A 57 -4.74 -19.41 -14.60
C ASP A 57 -5.83 -19.04 -13.58
N ALA A 58 -5.92 -17.77 -13.18
CA ALA A 58 -6.93 -17.32 -12.24
C ALA A 58 -8.35 -17.56 -12.75
N SER A 59 -9.20 -18.13 -11.90
CA SER A 59 -10.63 -18.29 -12.17
C SER A 59 -11.36 -16.96 -12.09
N ASP A 60 -12.57 -16.88 -12.62
CA ASP A 60 -13.43 -15.70 -12.48
C ASP A 60 -13.71 -15.39 -11.01
N GLU A 61 -13.86 -16.40 -10.18
CA GLU A 61 -14.05 -16.24 -8.74
C GLU A 61 -12.86 -15.56 -8.08
N ASP A 62 -11.62 -15.97 -8.42
CA ASP A 62 -10.41 -15.31 -7.95
C ASP A 62 -10.36 -13.83 -8.38
N LEU A 63 -10.77 -13.53 -9.62
CA LEU A 63 -10.82 -12.16 -10.13
C LEU A 63 -11.82 -11.31 -9.36
N TRP A 64 -13.03 -11.83 -9.12
CA TRP A 64 -14.06 -11.13 -8.36
C TRP A 64 -13.69 -10.97 -6.89
N GLN A 65 -13.04 -11.95 -6.28
CA GLN A 65 -12.52 -11.84 -4.91
C GLN A 65 -11.47 -10.72 -4.81
N ALA A 66 -10.52 -10.69 -5.72
CA ALA A 66 -9.50 -9.64 -5.78
C ALA A 66 -10.11 -8.25 -6.02
N LEU A 67 -11.11 -8.14 -6.90
CA LEU A 67 -11.86 -6.91 -7.15
C LEU A 67 -12.61 -6.45 -5.90
N THR A 68 -13.25 -7.36 -5.18
CA THR A 68 -13.95 -7.04 -3.93
C THR A 68 -12.98 -6.49 -2.89
N THR A 69 -11.86 -7.15 -2.68
CA THR A 69 -10.81 -6.69 -1.75
C THR A 69 -10.26 -5.31 -2.16
N ALA A 70 -10.01 -5.09 -3.46
CA ALA A 70 -9.50 -3.84 -4.00
C ALA A 70 -10.56 -2.71 -4.09
N GLN A 71 -11.78 -2.92 -3.60
CA GLN A 71 -12.91 -1.98 -3.74
C GLN A 71 -13.25 -1.67 -5.21
N GLY A 72 -12.95 -2.60 -6.12
CA GLY A 72 -13.14 -2.45 -7.56
C GLY A 72 -14.39 -3.16 -8.11
N LYS A 73 -15.08 -3.96 -7.30
CA LYS A 73 -16.23 -4.79 -7.72
C LYS A 73 -17.32 -3.96 -8.41
N GLU A 74 -17.82 -2.93 -7.76
CA GLU A 74 -18.89 -2.06 -8.29
C GLU A 74 -18.47 -1.35 -9.58
N VAL A 75 -17.18 -1.03 -9.73
CA VAL A 75 -16.65 -0.43 -10.96
C VAL A 75 -16.84 -1.37 -12.14
N VAL A 76 -16.58 -2.66 -11.93
CA VAL A 76 -16.66 -3.68 -12.98
C VAL A 76 -18.09 -4.08 -13.23
N GLU A 77 -18.90 -4.27 -12.19
CA GLU A 77 -20.35 -4.58 -12.30
C GLU A 77 -21.12 -3.52 -13.10
N GLY A 78 -20.73 -2.24 -12.94
CA GLY A 78 -21.32 -1.13 -13.69
C GLY A 78 -20.87 -1.00 -15.15
N LYS A 79 -20.00 -1.90 -15.65
CA LYS A 79 -19.54 -1.87 -17.04
C LYS A 79 -20.31 -2.87 -17.90
N PRO A 80 -20.64 -2.53 -19.17
CA PRO A 80 -21.20 -3.50 -20.12
C PRO A 80 -20.25 -4.67 -20.32
N GLY A 81 -20.72 -5.91 -20.10
CA GLY A 81 -19.89 -7.12 -20.20
C GLY A 81 -18.96 -7.34 -19.01
N GLN A 82 -18.99 -6.47 -17.98
CA GLN A 82 -18.27 -6.64 -16.71
C GLN A 82 -16.78 -6.96 -16.89
N LEU A 83 -16.32 -8.17 -16.56
CA LEU A 83 -14.91 -8.58 -16.74
C LEU A 83 -14.45 -8.49 -18.19
N ASP A 84 -15.35 -8.63 -19.15
CA ASP A 84 -15.03 -8.59 -20.58
C ASP A 84 -15.12 -7.17 -21.17
N PHE A 85 -15.40 -6.15 -20.32
CA PHE A 85 -15.34 -4.75 -20.75
C PHE A 85 -13.95 -4.39 -21.26
N MET A 86 -13.92 -3.82 -22.48
CA MET A 86 -12.67 -3.46 -23.15
C MET A 86 -12.12 -2.15 -22.63
N LEU A 87 -10.89 -2.19 -22.13
CA LEU A 87 -10.11 -1.04 -21.73
C LEU A 87 -9.37 -0.46 -22.94
N GLU A 88 -9.38 0.86 -23.04
CA GLU A 88 -8.51 1.58 -23.95
C GLU A 88 -7.06 1.58 -23.43
N GLN A 89 -6.14 1.95 -24.26
CA GLN A 89 -4.73 2.08 -23.88
C GLN A 89 -4.55 2.99 -22.66
N ASN A 90 -3.83 2.52 -21.65
CA ASN A 90 -3.66 3.17 -20.34
C ASN A 90 -4.99 3.37 -19.60
N GLY A 91 -6.04 2.61 -19.93
CA GLY A 91 -7.35 2.71 -19.28
C GLY A 91 -8.00 4.11 -19.43
N LYS A 92 -7.83 4.79 -20.57
CA LYS A 92 -8.34 6.16 -20.79
C LYS A 92 -9.85 6.29 -20.54
N ASN A 93 -10.59 5.22 -20.70
CA ASN A 93 -12.04 5.13 -20.45
C ASN A 93 -12.42 4.85 -18.98
N LEU A 94 -11.45 5.00 -18.05
CA LEU A 94 -11.65 4.88 -16.61
C LEU A 94 -11.15 6.13 -15.87
N SER A 95 -11.75 6.45 -14.72
CA SER A 95 -11.21 7.46 -13.81
C SER A 95 -9.90 7.00 -13.15
N GLY A 96 -9.13 7.93 -12.58
CA GLY A 96 -7.89 7.61 -11.86
C GLY A 96 -8.08 6.59 -10.74
N GLY A 97 -9.09 6.80 -9.89
CA GLY A 97 -9.43 5.87 -8.80
C GLY A 97 -9.90 4.49 -9.29
N GLN A 98 -10.63 4.43 -10.41
CA GLN A 98 -11.02 3.16 -11.03
C GLN A 98 -9.80 2.38 -11.53
N LYS A 99 -8.87 3.05 -12.22
CA LYS A 99 -7.60 2.44 -12.67
C LYS A 99 -6.81 1.90 -11.50
N GLN A 100 -6.70 2.69 -10.44
CA GLN A 100 -5.93 2.30 -9.26
C GLN A 100 -6.52 1.06 -8.61
N ARG A 101 -7.85 1.01 -8.42
CA ARG A 101 -8.53 -0.18 -7.87
C ARG A 101 -8.31 -1.44 -8.72
N LEU A 102 -8.37 -1.33 -10.04
CA LEU A 102 -8.07 -2.47 -10.93
C LEU A 102 -6.59 -2.88 -10.86
N THR A 103 -5.67 -1.92 -10.72
CA THR A 103 -4.23 -2.22 -10.57
C THR A 103 -3.96 -2.94 -9.24
N ILE A 104 -4.63 -2.52 -8.15
CA ILE A 104 -4.58 -3.20 -6.85
C ILE A 104 -5.16 -4.61 -6.97
N ALA A 105 -6.35 -4.76 -7.59
CA ALA A 105 -6.97 -6.07 -7.81
C ALA A 105 -6.02 -7.02 -8.57
N ARG A 106 -5.38 -6.55 -9.63
CA ARG A 106 -4.39 -7.33 -10.39
C ARG A 106 -3.24 -7.84 -9.50
N ALA A 107 -2.73 -7.03 -8.60
CA ALA A 107 -1.68 -7.44 -7.66
C ALA A 107 -2.19 -8.49 -6.66
N LEU A 108 -3.47 -8.41 -6.25
CA LEU A 108 -4.10 -9.32 -5.29
C LEU A 108 -4.50 -10.67 -5.91
N VAL A 109 -4.83 -10.73 -7.21
CA VAL A 109 -5.13 -12.01 -7.92
C VAL A 109 -4.03 -13.04 -7.73
N LYS A 110 -2.80 -12.60 -7.62
CA LYS A 110 -1.62 -13.44 -7.38
C LYS A 110 -1.62 -14.09 -5.97
N LYS A 111 -2.39 -13.57 -5.02
CA LYS A 111 -2.32 -13.91 -3.58
C LYS A 111 -0.89 -13.80 -3.04
N PRO A 112 -0.25 -12.62 -3.15
CA PRO A 112 1.17 -12.46 -2.87
C PRO A 112 1.46 -12.61 -1.37
N GLU A 113 2.67 -13.06 -1.02
CA GLU A 113 3.18 -13.07 0.35
C GLU A 113 3.65 -11.68 0.79
N ILE A 114 4.09 -10.86 -0.17
CA ILE A 114 4.50 -9.47 0.03
C ILE A 114 3.71 -8.59 -0.92
N LEU A 115 3.01 -7.59 -0.39
CA LEU A 115 2.28 -6.60 -1.16
C LEU A 115 2.95 -5.23 -0.98
N ILE A 116 3.37 -4.61 -2.07
CA ILE A 116 3.96 -3.28 -2.07
C ILE A 116 2.95 -2.30 -2.71
N LEU A 117 2.48 -1.35 -1.91
CA LEU A 117 1.57 -0.29 -2.32
C LEU A 117 2.36 1.03 -2.34
N ASP A 118 2.84 1.44 -3.52
CA ASP A 118 3.67 2.63 -3.70
C ASP A 118 2.78 3.84 -4.00
N ASP A 119 2.51 4.65 -2.98
CA ASP A 119 1.61 5.82 -3.00
C ASP A 119 0.27 5.57 -3.72
N SER A 120 -0.18 4.32 -3.67
CA SER A 120 -1.36 3.85 -4.39
C SER A 120 -2.68 4.43 -3.87
N ALA A 121 -2.67 4.97 -2.66
CA ALA A 121 -3.83 5.62 -2.04
C ALA A 121 -4.06 7.05 -2.54
N SER A 122 -3.07 7.70 -3.17
CA SER A 122 -3.17 9.10 -3.61
C SER A 122 -4.30 9.36 -4.61
N ALA A 123 -4.63 8.36 -5.44
CA ALA A 123 -5.71 8.42 -6.41
C ALA A 123 -7.08 7.98 -5.85
N LEU A 124 -7.14 7.51 -4.59
CA LEU A 124 -8.37 7.07 -3.92
C LEU A 124 -8.90 8.17 -3.00
N ASP A 125 -10.21 8.24 -2.87
CA ASP A 125 -10.84 9.01 -1.79
C ASP A 125 -10.60 8.34 -0.43
N PHE A 126 -10.78 9.10 0.66
CA PHE A 126 -10.50 8.62 2.01
C PHE A 126 -11.34 7.40 2.42
N ALA A 127 -12.61 7.34 2.01
CA ALA A 127 -13.50 6.23 2.35
C ALA A 127 -13.07 4.93 1.65
N THR A 128 -12.74 5.02 0.37
CA THR A 128 -12.23 3.89 -0.44
C THR A 128 -10.88 3.40 0.10
N ASP A 129 -9.95 4.29 0.46
CA ASP A 129 -8.66 3.92 1.05
C ASP A 129 -8.84 3.21 2.41
N ALA A 130 -9.72 3.73 3.28
CA ALA A 130 -10.02 3.08 4.56
C ALA A 130 -10.67 1.70 4.38
N ALA A 131 -11.61 1.56 3.43
CA ALA A 131 -12.26 0.29 3.12
C ALA A 131 -11.27 -0.73 2.54
N LEU A 132 -10.36 -0.29 1.66
CA LEU A 132 -9.28 -1.12 1.12
C LEU A 132 -8.41 -1.68 2.25
N ARG A 133 -7.90 -0.83 3.15
CA ARG A 133 -7.07 -1.25 4.28
C ARG A 133 -7.79 -2.26 5.18
N LYS A 134 -9.06 -2.00 5.48
CA LYS A 134 -9.89 -2.94 6.25
C LYS A 134 -10.04 -4.29 5.54
N SER A 135 -10.16 -4.30 4.21
CA SER A 135 -10.24 -5.52 3.42
C SER A 135 -8.91 -6.27 3.38
N LEU A 136 -7.78 -5.56 3.27
CA LEU A 136 -6.44 -6.16 3.31
C LEU A 136 -6.17 -6.85 4.66
N ASN A 137 -6.60 -6.26 5.78
CA ASN A 137 -6.46 -6.86 7.12
C ASN A 137 -7.35 -8.09 7.34
N ARG A 138 -8.27 -8.40 6.41
CA ARG A 138 -9.18 -9.55 6.48
C ARG A 138 -8.89 -10.63 5.45
N LEU A 139 -7.75 -10.53 4.77
CA LEU A 139 -7.33 -11.56 3.83
C LEU A 139 -7.18 -12.90 4.54
N ASP A 140 -7.58 -13.96 3.87
CA ASP A 140 -7.54 -15.34 4.35
C ASP A 140 -6.14 -15.98 4.20
N TRP A 141 -5.18 -15.24 3.67
CA TRP A 141 -3.76 -15.62 3.62
C TRP A 141 -2.87 -14.58 4.29
N LYS A 142 -1.69 -15.00 4.73
CA LYS A 142 -0.70 -14.09 5.34
C LYS A 142 -0.04 -13.25 4.26
N VAL A 143 -0.05 -11.95 4.44
CA VAL A 143 0.63 -10.99 3.57
C VAL A 143 1.37 -9.95 4.39
N THR A 144 2.63 -9.70 4.04
CA THR A 144 3.37 -8.56 4.57
C THR A 144 3.16 -7.36 3.64
N THR A 145 2.49 -6.33 4.13
CA THR A 145 2.17 -5.15 3.33
C THR A 145 3.15 -4.02 3.58
N PHE A 146 3.83 -3.57 2.53
CA PHE A 146 4.61 -2.34 2.52
C PHE A 146 3.76 -1.22 1.92
N LEU A 147 3.40 -0.27 2.76
CA LEU A 147 2.62 0.89 2.36
C LEU A 147 3.52 2.13 2.32
N VAL A 148 3.80 2.64 1.14
CA VAL A 148 4.45 3.94 0.95
C VAL A 148 3.35 4.98 0.78
N SER A 149 3.33 6.00 1.61
CA SER A 149 2.32 7.05 1.54
C SER A 149 2.84 8.36 2.09
N GLN A 150 2.41 9.46 1.47
CA GLN A 150 2.56 10.81 1.99
C GLN A 150 1.38 11.20 2.91
N ARG A 151 0.31 10.39 2.94
CA ARG A 151 -0.85 10.60 3.80
C ARG A 151 -0.64 9.93 5.15
N SER A 152 -0.48 10.73 6.20
CA SER A 152 -0.32 10.21 7.57
C SER A 152 -1.51 9.36 8.01
N SER A 153 -2.75 9.71 7.59
CA SER A 153 -3.95 8.91 7.87
C SER A 153 -3.89 7.48 7.36
N SER A 154 -3.14 7.23 6.28
CA SER A 154 -3.02 5.89 5.69
C SER A 154 -2.08 4.98 6.47
N ILE A 155 -1.12 5.55 7.22
CA ILE A 155 -0.04 4.78 7.90
C ILE A 155 -0.21 4.68 9.41
N GLN A 156 -1.12 5.45 10.04
CA GLN A 156 -1.29 5.49 11.50
C GLN A 156 -1.51 4.13 12.15
N GLN A 157 -2.16 3.21 11.45
CA GLN A 157 -2.51 1.88 11.94
C GLN A 157 -1.48 0.80 11.53
N ALA A 158 -0.37 1.19 10.93
CA ALA A 158 0.69 0.24 10.57
C ALA A 158 1.39 -0.28 11.84
N ASP A 159 1.74 -1.57 11.83
CA ASP A 159 2.48 -2.22 12.93
C ASP A 159 3.86 -1.59 13.12
N LEU A 160 4.45 -1.08 12.03
CA LEU A 160 5.75 -0.43 12.01
C LEU A 160 5.77 0.68 10.96
N ILE A 161 6.18 1.87 11.38
CA ILE A 161 6.39 3.01 10.49
C ILE A 161 7.89 3.29 10.41
N LEU A 162 8.40 3.47 9.21
CA LEU A 162 9.76 3.92 8.92
C LEU A 162 9.68 5.34 8.36
N VAL A 163 10.31 6.29 9.04
CA VAL A 163 10.40 7.68 8.58
C VAL A 163 11.75 7.88 7.90
N LEU A 164 11.70 8.17 6.61
CA LEU A 164 12.90 8.42 5.81
C LEU A 164 13.01 9.91 5.52
N ASP A 165 14.19 10.47 5.76
CA ASP A 165 14.54 11.84 5.45
C ASP A 165 15.92 11.90 4.79
N ASN A 166 16.00 12.54 3.62
CA ASN A 166 17.23 12.70 2.84
C ASN A 166 18.05 11.39 2.69
N GLY A 167 17.34 10.26 2.48
CA GLY A 167 17.94 8.93 2.28
C GLY A 167 18.42 8.26 3.56
N THR A 168 18.14 8.82 4.73
CA THR A 168 18.47 8.26 6.05
C THR A 168 17.20 7.89 6.83
N LEU A 169 17.32 6.95 7.76
CA LEU A 169 16.25 6.57 8.65
C LEU A 169 16.16 7.58 9.81
N ALA A 170 15.20 8.51 9.75
CA ALA A 170 14.97 9.52 10.79
C ALA A 170 14.19 8.98 11.99
N GLY A 171 13.33 7.96 11.80
CA GLY A 171 12.56 7.36 12.88
C GLY A 171 12.00 5.99 12.51
N LYS A 172 11.78 5.17 13.55
CA LYS A 172 11.22 3.83 13.45
C LYS A 172 10.34 3.56 14.67
N GLY A 173 9.11 3.09 14.46
CA GLY A 173 8.19 2.74 15.54
C GLY A 173 6.74 2.77 15.12
N THR A 174 5.83 2.64 16.05
CA THR A 174 4.40 2.87 15.87
C THR A 174 4.08 4.37 15.79
N HIS A 175 2.88 4.70 15.35
CA HIS A 175 2.40 6.10 15.32
C HIS A 175 2.58 6.81 16.68
N ALA A 176 2.17 6.17 17.77
CA ALA A 176 2.26 6.75 19.11
C ALA A 176 3.71 6.95 19.58
N GLU A 177 4.62 6.03 19.25
CA GLU A 177 6.04 6.16 19.55
C GLU A 177 6.68 7.28 18.76
N LEU A 178 6.41 7.37 17.47
CA LEU A 178 6.99 8.38 16.60
C LEU A 178 6.50 9.80 16.93
N LEU A 179 5.26 9.95 17.35
CA LEU A 179 4.78 11.24 17.87
C LEU A 179 5.60 11.71 19.10
N ARG A 180 6.15 10.80 19.89
CA ARG A 180 6.97 11.15 21.06
C ARG A 180 8.45 11.34 20.73
N THR A 181 8.98 10.57 19.79
CA THR A 181 10.43 10.41 19.60
C THR A 181 10.99 10.96 18.29
N CYS A 182 10.14 11.31 17.30
CA CYS A 182 10.60 11.71 15.97
C CYS A 182 10.03 13.06 15.54
N ASP A 183 10.89 14.09 15.52
CA ASP A 183 10.49 15.45 15.14
C ASP A 183 10.00 15.50 13.69
N THR A 184 10.71 14.88 12.77
CA THR A 184 10.33 14.79 11.35
C THR A 184 8.93 14.20 11.18
N TYR A 185 8.61 13.12 11.95
CA TYR A 185 7.27 12.54 11.92
C TYR A 185 6.20 13.49 12.43
N ARG A 186 6.48 14.18 13.54
CA ARG A 186 5.57 15.19 14.11
C ARG A 186 5.28 16.32 13.13
N GLU A 187 6.30 16.83 12.46
CA GLU A 187 6.15 17.89 11.46
C GLU A 187 5.24 17.44 10.31
N ILE A 188 5.51 16.27 9.74
CA ILE A 188 4.69 15.69 8.67
C ILE A 188 3.24 15.50 9.15
N TYR A 189 3.06 14.90 10.32
CA TYR A 189 1.74 14.60 10.88
C TYR A 189 0.92 15.86 11.14
N PHE A 190 1.47 16.81 11.88
CA PHE A 190 0.76 18.04 12.24
C PHE A 190 0.61 19.02 11.07
N SER A 191 1.35 18.87 9.99
CA SER A 191 1.07 19.60 8.74
C SER A 191 -0.27 19.18 8.12
N GLN A 192 -0.68 17.93 8.34
CA GLN A 192 -1.93 17.36 7.83
C GLN A 192 -3.07 17.45 8.86
N PHE A 193 -2.76 17.50 10.17
CA PHE A 193 -3.71 17.56 11.27
C PHE A 193 -3.36 18.71 12.25
N PRO A 194 -3.50 19.97 11.81
CA PRO A 194 -3.11 21.12 12.64
C PRO A 194 -3.86 21.23 13.97
N GLU A 195 -5.13 20.78 13.98
CA GLU A 195 -6.00 20.78 15.16
C GLU A 195 -5.51 19.82 16.26
N GLU A 196 -4.81 18.76 15.89
CA GLU A 196 -4.26 17.80 16.86
C GLU A 196 -2.97 18.30 17.50
N ARG A 197 -2.27 19.23 16.85
CA ARG A 197 -1.04 19.83 17.40
C ARG A 197 -1.31 20.54 18.73
N ALA A 198 -2.40 21.30 18.81
CA ALA A 198 -2.77 22.01 20.03
C ALA A 198 -3.12 21.05 21.19
N ARG A 199 -3.84 19.96 20.86
CA ARG A 199 -4.17 18.91 21.84
C ARG A 199 -2.93 18.19 22.34
N TYR A 200 -2.02 17.83 21.43
CA TYR A 200 -0.76 17.17 21.78
C TYR A 200 0.11 18.02 22.69
N SER A 201 0.25 19.33 22.40
CA SER A 201 1.02 20.26 23.20
C SER A 201 0.44 20.44 24.63
N SER A 202 -0.88 20.46 24.77
CA SER A 202 -1.54 20.57 26.08
C SER A 202 -1.36 19.31 26.93
N VAL A 203 -1.39 18.13 26.34
CA VAL A 203 -1.17 16.84 27.03
C VAL A 203 0.30 16.71 27.46
N SER A 204 1.23 17.09 26.61
CA SER A 204 2.67 17.05 26.91
C SER A 204 3.03 18.02 28.04
N ALA A 205 2.45 19.22 28.05
CA ALA A 205 2.63 20.18 29.15
C ALA A 205 2.02 19.72 30.49
N GLY A 206 0.87 19.02 30.44
CA GLY A 206 0.22 18.46 31.62
C GLY A 206 0.97 17.26 32.23
N ASN A 207 1.69 16.49 31.45
CA ASN A 207 2.55 15.41 31.96
C ASN A 207 3.85 15.90 32.59
N ILE A 208 4.44 16.98 32.06
CA ILE A 208 5.65 17.58 32.64
C ILE A 208 5.34 18.17 34.02
N MET A 209 4.13 18.74 34.22
CA MET A 209 3.74 19.26 35.55
C MET A 209 3.48 18.15 36.60
N LYS A 210 3.19 16.92 36.20
CA LYS A 210 3.01 15.80 37.15
C LYS A 210 4.32 15.16 37.58
N GLU A 211 5.39 15.27 36.79
CA GLU A 211 6.72 14.73 37.15
C GLU A 211 7.56 15.72 37.99
N VAL A 212 7.17 16.99 38.11
CA VAL A 212 7.89 18.02 38.91
C VAL A 212 7.30 18.19 40.32
N THR A 213 6.26 17.44 40.68
CA THR A 213 5.63 17.48 42.00
C THR A 213 5.81 16.14 42.74
N VAL A 214 7.07 15.79 43.04
CA VAL A 214 7.46 14.78 44.04
C VAL A 214 8.65 15.30 44.79
#